data_fa92219d8576db2814a99e091e81fba8
#
_entry.id   fa92219d8576db2814a99e091e81fba8
#
_cell.length_a   1.000
_cell.length_b   1.000
_cell.length_c   1.000
_cell.angle_alpha   90.00
_cell.angle_beta   90.00
_cell.angle_gamma   90.00
#
_symmetry.space_group_name_H-M   'P 1'
#
loop_
_entity.id
_entity.type
_entity.pdbx_description
1 polymer ?
#
loop_
_entity_poly.entity_id
_entity_poly.type
_entity_poly.pdbx_seq_one_letter_code
_entity_poly.pdbx_strand_id
1 'polypeptide(L)'
;MPRNYDTDEMTPNTEQDIPAPKEETRKLLRGGWQQVDALKSSDSNYAQRLKVSEEVQVIKFLDDEPFAAWHQHWVEREGQKSFICLRDIEERGCPICETGNRPSQRIAFNVALLATGAKPLVRSFEVGPRVVDQLRNLNKAPQTGPLTKHYWAVSRTGKGATTAYSLQVIRERDLAEEWNLEAITEEQMPGLRESCYDSSIMKVPTYTDLLAIAAEDLGK
;
A
#
# COMPACT_ATOMS: atom_id res chain seq x y z
N MET A 1 39.73 65.29 48.33
CA MET A 1 38.62 65.06 47.45
C MET A 1 38.62 63.58 47.11
N PRO A 2 37.75 62.76 47.67
CA PRO A 2 37.64 61.29 47.31
C PRO A 2 36.73 61.13 46.11
N ARG A 3 37.10 60.22 45.19
CA ARG A 3 36.38 59.86 44.03
C ARG A 3 35.37 58.75 44.42
N ASN A 4 34.07 58.98 44.05
CA ASN A 4 33.04 57.99 44.14
C ASN A 4 33.25 56.96 43.03
N TYR A 5 33.22 55.69 43.42
CA TYR A 5 33.07 54.57 42.50
C TYR A 5 31.59 54.20 42.48
N ASP A 6 30.98 54.35 41.32
CA ASP A 6 29.65 53.82 41.05
C ASP A 6 29.72 52.31 40.99
N THR A 7 28.89 51.70 41.81
CA THR A 7 28.65 50.26 41.77
C THR A 7 27.65 49.94 40.67
N ASP A 8 28.14 49.32 39.57
CA ASP A 8 27.29 48.74 38.54
C ASP A 8 26.46 47.62 39.14
N GLU A 9 25.13 47.80 39.02
CA GLU A 9 24.15 46.78 39.36
C GLU A 9 24.26 45.60 38.35
N MET A 10 24.67 44.44 38.86
CA MET A 10 24.58 43.18 38.16
C MET A 10 23.11 42.80 38.01
N THR A 11 22.59 42.86 36.80
CA THR A 11 21.29 42.24 36.46
C THR A 11 21.38 40.72 36.56
N PRO A 12 20.40 40.06 37.21
CA PRO A 12 20.41 38.59 37.26
C PRO A 12 20.13 38.03 35.89
N ASN A 13 21.03 37.17 35.44
CA ASN A 13 20.91 36.37 34.23
C ASN A 13 19.71 35.39 34.42
N THR A 14 18.64 35.68 33.69
CA THR A 14 17.48 34.78 33.67
C THR A 14 17.87 33.55 32.85
N GLU A 15 18.30 32.50 33.55
CA GLU A 15 18.38 31.16 32.97
C GLU A 15 16.99 30.79 32.45
N GLN A 16 16.84 30.74 31.14
CA GLN A 16 15.68 30.19 30.50
C GLN A 16 15.71 28.67 30.77
N ASP A 17 14.79 28.23 31.64
CA ASP A 17 14.45 26.81 31.82
C ASP A 17 14.02 26.24 30.47
N ILE A 18 14.96 25.59 29.79
CA ILE A 18 14.64 24.74 28.65
C ILE A 18 14.01 23.48 29.24
N PRO A 19 12.72 23.23 29.01
CA PRO A 19 12.10 22.01 29.50
C PRO A 19 12.83 20.80 28.90
N ALA A 20 13.33 19.92 29.76
CA ALA A 20 13.93 18.66 29.35
C ALA A 20 12.97 17.89 28.41
N PRO A 21 13.49 17.29 27.32
CA PRO A 21 12.66 16.51 26.42
C PRO A 21 11.99 15.40 27.26
N LYS A 22 10.64 15.38 27.22
CA LYS A 22 9.86 14.31 27.82
C LYS A 22 10.34 13.00 27.21
N GLU A 23 11.00 12.17 27.99
CA GLU A 23 11.25 10.77 27.67
C GLU A 23 9.87 10.15 27.40
N GLU A 24 9.54 9.96 26.13
CA GLU A 24 8.48 9.04 25.74
C GLU A 24 8.89 7.65 26.24
N THR A 25 8.35 7.29 27.39
CA THR A 25 8.47 5.95 27.93
C THR A 25 7.94 4.98 26.89
N ARG A 26 8.86 4.35 26.15
CA ARG A 26 8.54 3.23 25.25
C ARG A 26 7.80 2.20 26.07
N LYS A 27 6.50 2.10 25.90
CA LYS A 27 5.68 1.09 26.57
C LYS A 27 6.13 -0.26 26.07
N LEU A 28 6.88 -0.98 26.89
CA LEU A 28 7.15 -2.40 26.67
C LEU A 28 5.80 -3.11 26.67
N LEU A 29 5.49 -3.76 25.55
CA LEU A 29 4.29 -4.58 25.44
C LEU A 29 4.41 -5.75 26.43
N ARG A 30 3.41 -5.89 27.30
CA ARG A 30 3.35 -7.01 28.27
C ARG A 30 3.06 -8.29 27.48
N GLY A 31 3.67 -9.40 27.84
CA GLY A 31 3.48 -10.69 27.21
C GLY A 31 2.05 -11.23 27.35
N GLY A 32 1.61 -12.07 26.43
CA GLY A 32 0.30 -12.71 26.38
C GLY A 32 -0.14 -12.96 24.95
N TRP A 33 -0.84 -14.06 24.69
CA TRP A 33 -1.31 -14.41 23.35
C TRP A 33 -2.19 -13.32 22.69
N GLN A 34 -3.03 -12.66 23.47
CA GLN A 34 -3.83 -11.52 22.99
C GLN A 34 -2.97 -10.36 22.50
N GLN A 35 -1.81 -10.12 23.10
CA GLN A 35 -0.89 -9.07 22.66
C GLN A 35 -0.06 -9.52 21.46
N VAL A 36 0.26 -10.81 21.34
CA VAL A 36 0.86 -11.36 20.12
C VAL A 36 -0.09 -11.22 18.95
N ASP A 37 -1.38 -11.46 19.15
CA ASP A 37 -2.39 -11.29 18.11
C ASP A 37 -2.62 -9.81 17.79
N ALA A 38 -2.60 -8.92 18.78
CA ALA A 38 -2.65 -7.48 18.59
C ALA A 38 -1.40 -6.95 17.84
N LEU A 39 -0.21 -7.49 18.09
CA LEU A 39 1.00 -7.16 17.34
C LEU A 39 0.90 -7.61 15.89
N LYS A 40 0.39 -8.83 15.64
CA LYS A 40 0.14 -9.30 14.27
C LYS A 40 -0.89 -8.46 13.53
N SER A 41 -1.90 -7.93 14.22
CA SER A 41 -2.90 -7.03 13.65
C SER A 41 -2.41 -5.59 13.51
N SER A 42 -1.49 -5.11 14.39
CA SER A 42 -0.90 -3.76 14.31
C SER A 42 0.21 -3.63 13.26
N ASP A 43 0.81 -4.72 12.80
CA ASP A 43 1.75 -4.73 11.67
C ASP A 43 1.07 -4.45 10.31
N SER A 44 -0.24 -4.22 10.31
CA SER A 44 -1.04 -3.99 9.10
C SER A 44 -1.14 -2.53 8.64
N ASN A 45 -0.15 -1.68 8.94
CA ASN A 45 0.01 -0.38 8.25
C ASN A 45 0.45 -0.55 6.78
N TYR A 46 0.26 -1.75 6.20
CA TYR A 46 0.49 -2.05 4.80
C TYR A 46 -0.76 -2.67 4.19
N ALA A 47 -1.10 -2.21 3.00
CA ALA A 47 -2.15 -2.88 2.23
C ALA A 47 -1.78 -4.37 2.06
N GLN A 48 -2.68 -5.24 2.49
CA GLN A 48 -2.50 -6.67 2.26
C GLN A 48 -2.77 -6.98 0.79
N ARG A 49 -1.72 -7.30 0.05
CA ARG A 49 -1.80 -7.57 -1.38
C ARG A 49 -2.52 -8.89 -1.66
N LEU A 50 -3.36 -8.89 -2.69
CA LEU A 50 -3.86 -10.10 -3.31
C LEU A 50 -2.70 -10.80 -4.03
N LYS A 51 -2.26 -11.95 -3.52
CA LYS A 51 -1.28 -12.80 -4.18
C LYS A 51 -2.00 -13.70 -5.18
N VAL A 52 -2.11 -13.24 -6.42
CA VAL A 52 -2.74 -14.05 -7.47
C VAL A 52 -1.82 -15.22 -7.82
N SER A 53 -2.35 -16.44 -7.72
CA SER A 53 -1.69 -17.71 -8.04
C SER A 53 -2.15 -18.28 -9.38
N GLU A 54 -1.65 -19.43 -9.74
CA GLU A 54 -2.16 -20.22 -10.88
C GLU A 54 -3.54 -20.80 -10.59
N GLU A 55 -3.83 -21.06 -9.30
CA GLU A 55 -5.17 -21.45 -8.86
C GLU A 55 -6.10 -20.25 -8.97
N VAL A 56 -7.33 -20.54 -9.42
CA VAL A 56 -8.35 -19.51 -9.59
C VAL A 56 -8.82 -19.01 -8.23
N GLN A 57 -8.85 -17.72 -8.07
CA GLN A 57 -9.35 -17.02 -6.89
C GLN A 57 -10.58 -16.19 -7.28
N VAL A 58 -11.59 -16.18 -6.43
CA VAL A 58 -12.80 -15.37 -6.68
C VAL A 58 -12.73 -14.08 -5.87
N ILE A 59 -12.90 -12.97 -6.56
CA ILE A 59 -12.88 -11.64 -5.97
C ILE A 59 -14.11 -10.82 -6.36
N LYS A 60 -14.41 -9.79 -5.58
CA LYS A 60 -15.34 -8.73 -5.94
C LYS A 60 -14.62 -7.37 -5.83
N PHE A 61 -14.67 -6.55 -6.87
CA PHE A 61 -14.22 -5.17 -6.79
C PHE A 61 -15.15 -4.40 -5.84
N LEU A 62 -14.58 -3.62 -4.94
CA LEU A 62 -15.30 -2.77 -3.99
C LEU A 62 -15.48 -1.35 -4.52
N ASP A 63 -14.60 -0.94 -5.44
CA ASP A 63 -14.62 0.36 -6.11
C ASP A 63 -14.51 0.16 -7.63
N ASP A 64 -15.10 1.06 -8.41
CA ASP A 64 -15.02 1.06 -9.88
C ASP A 64 -13.73 1.69 -10.40
N GLU A 65 -13.05 2.45 -9.53
CA GLU A 65 -11.80 3.15 -9.82
C GLU A 65 -10.67 2.68 -8.89
N PRO A 66 -9.40 2.77 -9.33
CA PRO A 66 -8.27 2.43 -8.49
C PRO A 66 -8.12 3.44 -7.35
N PHE A 67 -7.81 2.97 -6.15
CA PHE A 67 -7.53 3.84 -5.00
C PHE A 67 -6.12 4.47 -5.07
N ALA A 68 -5.19 3.87 -5.83
CA ALA A 68 -3.84 4.41 -6.02
C ALA A 68 -3.27 4.06 -7.40
N ALA A 69 -2.48 4.99 -7.95
CA ALA A 69 -1.69 4.79 -9.16
C ALA A 69 -0.31 5.44 -8.95
N TRP A 70 0.78 4.71 -9.30
CA TRP A 70 2.15 5.19 -9.12
C TRP A 70 3.08 4.61 -10.15
N HIS A 71 4.27 5.19 -10.28
CA HIS A 71 5.40 4.58 -10.96
C HIS A 71 6.27 3.83 -9.97
N GLN A 72 6.77 2.65 -10.34
CA GLN A 72 7.56 1.78 -9.49
C GLN A 72 8.81 1.31 -10.20
N HIS A 73 9.95 1.47 -9.55
CA HIS A 73 11.22 0.89 -9.93
C HIS A 73 11.33 -0.55 -9.44
N TRP A 74 12.05 -1.35 -10.21
CA TRP A 74 12.51 -2.66 -9.81
C TRP A 74 14.04 -2.67 -9.83
N VAL A 75 14.65 -2.96 -8.68
CA VAL A 75 16.10 -2.98 -8.50
C VAL A 75 16.52 -4.40 -8.09
N GLU A 76 17.55 -4.93 -8.76
CA GLU A 76 18.07 -6.26 -8.44
C GLU A 76 19.00 -6.18 -7.24
N ARG A 77 18.48 -6.50 -6.05
CA ARG A 77 19.17 -6.46 -4.77
C ARG A 77 18.59 -7.47 -3.79
N GLU A 78 19.29 -7.69 -2.67
CA GLU A 78 18.75 -8.45 -1.54
C GLU A 78 17.69 -7.63 -0.81
N GLY A 79 16.69 -8.32 -0.23
CA GLY A 79 15.58 -7.70 0.49
C GLY A 79 14.54 -7.03 -0.41
N GLN A 80 14.19 -5.78 -0.12
CA GLN A 80 13.18 -5.05 -0.89
C GLN A 80 13.71 -4.69 -2.28
N LYS A 81 13.00 -5.13 -3.32
CA LYS A 81 13.38 -4.94 -4.74
C LYS A 81 12.53 -3.89 -5.45
N SER A 82 11.43 -3.46 -4.88
CA SER A 82 10.51 -2.54 -5.53
C SER A 82 10.35 -1.25 -4.74
N PHE A 83 10.44 -0.11 -5.45
CA PHE A 83 10.42 1.23 -4.85
C PHE A 83 9.52 2.16 -5.64
N ILE A 84 8.71 2.98 -4.94
CA ILE A 84 7.90 4.01 -5.59
C ILE A 84 8.84 5.05 -6.18
N CYS A 85 8.59 5.43 -7.43
CA CYS A 85 9.35 6.45 -8.14
C CYS A 85 8.95 7.84 -7.67
N LEU A 86 9.93 8.71 -7.41
CA LEU A 86 9.67 10.07 -6.94
C LEU A 86 9.46 11.09 -8.06
N ARG A 87 9.67 10.73 -9.34
CA ARG A 87 9.67 11.69 -10.45
C ARG A 87 8.37 12.50 -10.61
N ASP A 88 7.23 11.91 -10.19
CA ASP A 88 5.92 12.54 -10.26
C ASP A 88 5.47 13.09 -8.89
N ILE A 89 6.33 12.99 -7.87
CA ILE A 89 6.03 13.32 -6.47
C ILE A 89 6.91 14.47 -5.99
N GLU A 90 8.21 14.45 -6.35
CA GLU A 90 9.18 15.46 -5.95
C GLU A 90 9.74 16.24 -7.15
N GLU A 91 9.83 17.58 -7.02
CA GLU A 91 10.33 18.47 -8.09
C GLU A 91 11.78 18.16 -8.50
N ARG A 92 12.61 17.71 -7.56
CA ARG A 92 14.01 17.34 -7.81
C ARG A 92 14.18 16.00 -8.55
N GLY A 93 13.06 15.31 -8.86
CA GLY A 93 13.08 14.07 -9.61
C GLY A 93 13.35 12.82 -8.76
N CYS A 94 13.86 11.77 -9.38
CA CYS A 94 14.06 10.47 -8.74
C CYS A 94 15.49 9.93 -9.01
N PRO A 95 16.29 9.66 -7.95
CA PRO A 95 17.67 9.19 -8.11
C PRO A 95 17.80 7.88 -8.89
N ILE A 96 16.84 6.96 -8.73
CA ILE A 96 16.85 5.69 -9.47
C ILE A 96 16.58 5.91 -10.97
N CYS A 97 15.76 6.90 -11.34
CA CYS A 97 15.61 7.27 -12.76
C CYS A 97 16.93 7.75 -13.38
N GLU A 98 17.76 8.46 -12.61
CA GLU A 98 19.05 8.99 -13.07
C GLU A 98 20.07 7.88 -13.38
N THR A 99 19.95 6.70 -12.78
CA THR A 99 20.77 5.52 -13.13
C THR A 99 20.38 4.89 -14.47
N GLY A 100 19.31 5.39 -15.12
CA GLY A 100 18.75 4.78 -16.35
C GLY A 100 17.72 3.68 -16.10
N ASN A 101 17.44 3.35 -14.83
CA ASN A 101 16.41 2.39 -14.46
C ASN A 101 15.01 2.96 -14.75
N ARG A 102 14.28 2.31 -15.65
CA ARG A 102 12.96 2.78 -16.09
C ARG A 102 11.85 2.27 -15.19
N PRO A 103 11.06 3.15 -14.57
CA PRO A 103 9.95 2.71 -13.73
C PRO A 103 8.79 2.17 -14.57
N SER A 104 8.04 1.24 -14.00
CA SER A 104 6.81 0.69 -14.53
C SER A 104 5.61 1.27 -13.81
N GLN A 105 4.52 1.51 -14.54
CA GLN A 105 3.26 1.94 -13.95
C GLN A 105 2.62 0.83 -13.12
N ARG A 106 2.07 1.18 -11.97
CA ARG A 106 1.28 0.32 -11.08
C ARG A 106 -0.01 0.99 -10.69
N ILE A 107 -1.03 0.19 -10.51
CA ILE A 107 -2.36 0.65 -10.11
C ILE A 107 -2.91 -0.36 -9.12
N ALA A 108 -3.60 0.12 -8.09
CA ALA A 108 -4.18 -0.70 -7.03
C ALA A 108 -5.69 -0.48 -6.91
N PHE A 109 -6.42 -1.59 -6.80
CA PHE A 109 -7.86 -1.63 -6.55
C PHE A 109 -8.15 -2.30 -5.21
N ASN A 110 -9.21 -1.87 -4.53
CA ASN A 110 -9.76 -2.60 -3.40
C ASN A 110 -10.62 -3.76 -3.91
N VAL A 111 -10.33 -4.96 -3.44
CA VAL A 111 -11.11 -6.15 -3.76
C VAL A 111 -11.42 -6.93 -2.50
N ALA A 112 -12.60 -7.54 -2.44
CA ALA A 112 -12.91 -8.55 -1.46
C ALA A 112 -12.54 -9.93 -2.03
N LEU A 113 -11.66 -10.66 -1.36
CA LEU A 113 -11.32 -12.04 -1.67
C LEU A 113 -12.33 -12.97 -0.98
N LEU A 114 -12.97 -13.84 -1.76
CA LEU A 114 -13.92 -14.82 -1.27
C LEU A 114 -13.22 -16.17 -1.08
N ALA A 115 -13.60 -16.88 -0.03
CA ALA A 115 -13.18 -18.26 0.23
C ALA A 115 -14.31 -19.04 0.90
N THR A 116 -14.40 -20.32 0.60
CA THR A 116 -15.45 -21.22 1.14
C THR A 116 -15.42 -21.23 2.67
N GLY A 117 -16.56 -20.98 3.30
CA GLY A 117 -16.72 -21.02 4.76
C GLY A 117 -15.99 -19.91 5.53
N ALA A 118 -15.46 -18.88 4.84
CA ALA A 118 -14.75 -17.77 5.47
C ALA A 118 -15.40 -16.42 5.13
N LYS A 119 -15.23 -15.44 6.02
CA LYS A 119 -15.65 -14.08 5.75
C LYS A 119 -14.80 -13.47 4.61
N PRO A 120 -15.39 -12.67 3.71
CA PRO A 120 -14.66 -11.96 2.68
C PRO A 120 -13.57 -11.06 3.30
N LEU A 121 -12.39 -11.05 2.68
CA LEU A 121 -11.23 -10.28 3.17
C LEU A 121 -10.84 -9.21 2.16
N VAL A 122 -10.73 -7.95 2.62
CA VAL A 122 -10.25 -6.86 1.77
C VAL A 122 -8.78 -7.06 1.44
N ARG A 123 -8.44 -6.90 0.17
CA ARG A 123 -7.07 -7.02 -0.39
C ARG A 123 -6.81 -5.92 -1.40
N SER A 124 -5.56 -5.50 -1.49
CA SER A 124 -5.09 -4.64 -2.56
C SER A 124 -4.74 -5.49 -3.78
N PHE A 125 -5.45 -5.30 -4.88
CA PHE A 125 -5.17 -5.93 -6.17
C PHE A 125 -4.29 -5.00 -6.99
N GLU A 126 -2.98 -5.24 -6.94
CA GLU A 126 -1.98 -4.43 -7.61
C GLU A 126 -1.61 -5.00 -8.97
N VAL A 127 -1.79 -4.21 -10.02
CA VAL A 127 -1.61 -4.64 -11.40
C VAL A 127 -0.76 -3.68 -12.22
N GLY A 128 -0.17 -4.21 -13.28
CA GLY A 128 0.57 -3.43 -14.27
C GLY A 128 -0.31 -2.97 -15.45
N PRO A 129 0.27 -2.18 -16.38
CA PRO A 129 -0.49 -1.49 -17.44
C PRO A 129 -1.38 -2.40 -18.29
N ARG A 130 -0.89 -3.59 -18.64
CA ARG A 130 -1.66 -4.53 -19.51
C ARG A 130 -2.98 -4.96 -18.86
N VAL A 131 -2.98 -5.23 -17.56
CA VAL A 131 -4.18 -5.63 -16.82
C VAL A 131 -5.10 -4.42 -16.63
N VAL A 132 -4.53 -3.24 -16.44
CA VAL A 132 -5.32 -2.00 -16.33
C VAL A 132 -6.11 -1.74 -17.58
N ASP A 133 -5.52 -1.88 -18.76
CA ASP A 133 -6.24 -1.69 -20.04
C ASP A 133 -7.36 -2.73 -20.21
N GLN A 134 -7.11 -3.99 -19.79
CA GLN A 134 -8.14 -5.02 -19.76
C GLN A 134 -9.29 -4.65 -18.81
N LEU A 135 -8.99 -4.25 -17.57
CA LEU A 135 -9.99 -3.83 -16.58
C LEU A 135 -10.78 -2.61 -17.05
N ARG A 136 -10.11 -1.62 -17.64
CA ARG A 136 -10.76 -0.43 -18.18
C ARG A 136 -11.77 -0.78 -19.30
N ASN A 137 -11.40 -1.70 -20.20
CA ASN A 137 -12.29 -2.18 -21.24
C ASN A 137 -13.49 -2.94 -20.66
N LEU A 138 -13.26 -3.83 -19.68
CA LEU A 138 -14.31 -4.55 -18.97
C LEU A 138 -15.25 -3.61 -18.21
N ASN A 139 -14.72 -2.56 -17.59
CA ASN A 139 -15.50 -1.56 -16.86
C ASN A 139 -16.45 -0.77 -17.79
N LYS A 140 -15.98 -0.46 -19.00
CA LYS A 140 -16.76 0.31 -20.00
C LYS A 140 -17.78 -0.53 -20.76
N ALA A 141 -17.59 -1.83 -20.83
CA ALA A 141 -18.47 -2.71 -21.60
C ALA A 141 -19.83 -2.89 -20.90
N PRO A 142 -20.97 -2.66 -21.57
CA PRO A 142 -22.31 -2.69 -20.94
C PRO A 142 -22.66 -4.03 -20.28
N GLN A 143 -22.05 -5.12 -20.73
CA GLN A 143 -22.31 -6.47 -20.24
C GLN A 143 -21.55 -6.78 -18.95
N THR A 144 -20.34 -6.24 -18.78
CA THR A 144 -19.40 -6.57 -17.71
C THR A 144 -19.18 -5.41 -16.72
N GLY A 145 -19.38 -4.16 -17.15
CA GLY A 145 -19.21 -2.99 -16.30
C GLY A 145 -20.50 -2.58 -15.58
N PRO A 146 -20.35 -1.81 -14.50
CA PRO A 146 -19.10 -1.46 -13.81
C PRO A 146 -18.41 -2.68 -13.16
N LEU A 147 -17.12 -2.59 -12.82
CA LEU A 147 -16.36 -3.71 -12.23
C LEU A 147 -17.00 -4.25 -10.95
N THR A 148 -17.62 -3.36 -10.17
CA THR A 148 -18.34 -3.69 -8.94
C THR A 148 -19.63 -4.48 -9.15
N LYS A 149 -20.14 -4.58 -10.38
CA LYS A 149 -21.40 -5.27 -10.70
C LYS A 149 -21.34 -6.77 -10.51
N HIS A 150 -20.20 -7.37 -10.87
CA HIS A 150 -20.03 -8.82 -10.90
C HIS A 150 -18.95 -9.29 -9.92
N TYR A 151 -18.86 -10.60 -9.74
CA TYR A 151 -17.70 -11.28 -9.18
C TYR A 151 -16.73 -11.66 -10.30
N TRP A 152 -15.49 -11.93 -9.95
CA TRP A 152 -14.44 -12.18 -10.93
C TRP A 152 -13.58 -13.36 -10.53
N ALA A 153 -13.44 -14.32 -11.40
CA ALA A 153 -12.46 -15.38 -11.30
C ALA A 153 -11.13 -14.85 -11.83
N VAL A 154 -10.12 -14.82 -10.96
CA VAL A 154 -8.79 -14.29 -11.28
C VAL A 154 -7.75 -15.38 -11.09
N SER A 155 -6.90 -15.58 -12.09
CA SER A 155 -5.74 -16.44 -12.02
C SER A 155 -4.55 -15.82 -12.75
N ARG A 156 -3.36 -16.36 -12.52
CA ARG A 156 -2.12 -15.88 -13.12
C ARG A 156 -1.35 -17.07 -13.68
N THR A 157 -0.84 -16.93 -14.90
CA THR A 157 0.07 -17.89 -15.52
C THR A 157 1.41 -17.23 -15.85
N GLY A 158 2.46 -18.02 -15.98
CA GLY A 158 3.79 -17.56 -16.33
C GLY A 158 4.54 -16.88 -15.17
N LYS A 159 5.78 -16.49 -15.45
CA LYS A 159 6.69 -15.84 -14.48
C LYS A 159 7.42 -14.66 -15.13
N GLY A 160 7.70 -13.61 -14.35
CA GLY A 160 8.44 -12.44 -14.82
C GLY A 160 7.73 -11.76 -15.99
N ALA A 161 8.44 -11.58 -17.12
CA ALA A 161 7.91 -10.89 -18.31
C ALA A 161 6.79 -11.65 -19.04
N THR A 162 6.67 -12.97 -18.84
CA THR A 162 5.63 -13.82 -19.44
C THR A 162 4.36 -13.91 -18.58
N THR A 163 4.31 -13.19 -17.45
CA THR A 163 3.14 -13.19 -16.58
C THR A 163 1.91 -12.67 -17.31
N ALA A 164 0.87 -13.49 -17.33
CA ALA A 164 -0.47 -13.15 -17.85
C ALA A 164 -1.52 -13.38 -16.77
N TYR A 165 -2.52 -12.52 -16.74
CA TYR A 165 -3.68 -12.63 -15.86
C TYR A 165 -4.90 -13.02 -16.67
N SER A 166 -5.69 -13.95 -16.14
CA SER A 166 -7.03 -14.26 -16.63
C SER A 166 -8.05 -13.62 -15.70
N LEU A 167 -9.03 -12.94 -16.28
CA LEU A 167 -10.14 -12.28 -15.58
C LEU A 167 -11.44 -12.74 -16.26
N GLN A 168 -12.26 -13.47 -15.53
CA GLN A 168 -13.55 -13.97 -16.02
C GLN A 168 -14.67 -13.48 -15.12
N VAL A 169 -15.75 -13.02 -15.73
CA VAL A 169 -16.96 -12.58 -15.01
C VAL A 169 -17.69 -13.79 -14.41
N ILE A 170 -18.05 -13.68 -13.15
CA ILE A 170 -18.95 -14.62 -12.46
C ILE A 170 -20.21 -13.85 -12.08
N ARG A 171 -21.37 -14.36 -12.46
CA ARG A 171 -22.64 -13.79 -12.02
C ARG A 171 -22.92 -14.26 -10.58
N GLU A 172 -23.55 -13.40 -9.81
CA GLU A 172 -23.85 -13.70 -8.42
C GLU A 172 -24.62 -15.02 -8.23
N ARG A 173 -25.59 -15.30 -9.10
CA ARG A 173 -26.36 -16.53 -9.07
C ARG A 173 -25.53 -17.81 -9.28
N ASP A 174 -24.38 -17.69 -9.97
CA ASP A 174 -23.53 -18.82 -10.36
C ASP A 174 -22.50 -19.14 -9.23
N LEU A 175 -22.36 -18.26 -8.20
CA LEU A 175 -21.39 -18.41 -7.11
C LEU A 175 -21.62 -19.68 -6.27
N ALA A 176 -22.86 -19.91 -5.86
CA ALA A 176 -23.19 -21.05 -5.00
C ALA A 176 -23.08 -22.38 -5.76
N GLU A 177 -23.59 -22.44 -6.98
CA GLU A 177 -23.69 -23.69 -7.75
C GLU A 177 -22.36 -24.10 -8.39
N GLU A 178 -21.62 -23.14 -8.95
CA GLU A 178 -20.39 -23.43 -9.70
C GLU A 178 -19.12 -23.27 -8.86
N TRP A 179 -19.13 -22.39 -7.86
CA TRP A 179 -17.95 -22.02 -7.10
C TRP A 179 -18.00 -22.41 -5.63
N ASN A 180 -19.14 -22.93 -5.13
CA ASN A 180 -19.36 -23.24 -3.71
C ASN A 180 -18.98 -22.07 -2.79
N LEU A 181 -19.36 -20.83 -3.18
CA LEU A 181 -19.11 -19.58 -2.49
C LEU A 181 -20.42 -18.85 -2.22
N GLU A 182 -20.48 -18.14 -1.11
CA GLU A 182 -21.60 -17.27 -0.76
C GLU A 182 -21.40 -15.86 -1.31
N ALA A 183 -22.47 -15.25 -1.81
CA ALA A 183 -22.45 -13.85 -2.21
C ALA A 183 -22.25 -12.94 -0.99
N ILE A 184 -21.57 -11.81 -1.19
CA ILE A 184 -21.43 -10.79 -0.15
C ILE A 184 -22.80 -10.15 0.09
N THR A 185 -23.26 -10.17 1.34
CA THR A 185 -24.55 -9.60 1.72
C THR A 185 -24.48 -8.07 1.82
N GLU A 186 -25.65 -7.42 1.72
CA GLU A 186 -25.73 -5.96 1.93
C GLU A 186 -25.27 -5.53 3.33
N GLU A 187 -25.44 -6.42 4.33
CA GLU A 187 -24.98 -6.16 5.71
C GLU A 187 -23.44 -6.21 5.86
N GLN A 188 -22.77 -6.99 5.01
CA GLN A 188 -21.31 -7.11 5.01
C GLN A 188 -20.62 -5.95 4.27
N MET A 189 -21.29 -5.36 3.29
CA MET A 189 -20.70 -4.32 2.42
C MET A 189 -20.19 -3.08 3.19
N PRO A 190 -20.89 -2.52 4.20
CA PRO A 190 -20.36 -1.38 4.94
C PRO A 190 -19.04 -1.68 5.63
N GLY A 191 -18.89 -2.82 6.30
CA GLY A 191 -17.66 -3.22 6.98
C GLY A 191 -16.49 -3.48 6.00
N LEU A 192 -16.79 -4.01 4.80
CA LEU A 192 -15.78 -4.16 3.75
C LEU A 192 -15.31 -2.80 3.22
N ARG A 193 -16.24 -1.85 3.01
CA ARG A 193 -15.89 -0.50 2.56
C ARG A 193 -15.09 0.27 3.59
N GLU A 194 -15.41 0.14 4.88
CA GLU A 194 -14.63 0.74 5.96
C GLU A 194 -13.20 0.19 6.01
N SER A 195 -13.01 -1.06 5.59
CA SER A 195 -11.71 -1.72 5.53
C SER A 195 -10.94 -1.46 4.22
N CYS A 196 -11.49 -0.68 3.28
CA CYS A 196 -10.83 -0.32 2.03
C CYS A 196 -9.59 0.55 2.29
N TYR A 197 -8.58 0.33 1.48
CA TYR A 197 -7.37 1.13 1.48
C TYR A 197 -7.56 2.40 0.66
N ASP A 198 -6.84 3.43 1.02
CA ASP A 198 -6.66 4.65 0.24
C ASP A 198 -5.18 4.90 -0.08
N SER A 199 -4.87 5.97 -0.78
CA SER A 199 -3.51 6.29 -1.20
C SER A 199 -2.55 6.56 -0.03
N SER A 200 -3.04 6.88 1.17
CA SER A 200 -2.21 7.17 2.34
C SER A 200 -1.43 5.94 2.85
N ILE A 201 -1.93 4.72 2.53
CA ILE A 201 -1.23 3.49 2.89
C ILE A 201 0.06 3.25 2.08
N MET A 202 0.24 4.00 0.98
CA MET A 202 1.41 3.90 0.12
C MET A 202 2.62 4.58 0.79
N LYS A 203 3.60 3.78 1.24
CA LYS A 203 4.84 4.30 1.81
C LYS A 203 5.75 4.82 0.70
N VAL A 204 5.75 6.13 0.52
CA VAL A 204 6.64 6.82 -0.41
C VAL A 204 8.02 6.91 0.26
N PRO A 205 9.11 6.40 -0.37
CA PRO A 205 10.45 6.51 0.16
C PRO A 205 10.95 7.97 0.11
N THR A 206 11.90 8.32 0.96
CA THR A 206 12.55 9.61 0.86
C THR A 206 13.57 9.63 -0.30
N TYR A 207 13.90 10.83 -0.77
CA TYR A 207 14.96 11.00 -1.78
C TYR A 207 16.29 10.40 -1.33
N THR A 208 16.65 10.57 -0.06
CA THR A 208 17.90 10.05 0.51
C THR A 208 17.92 8.51 0.50
N ASP A 209 16.77 7.88 0.81
CA ASP A 209 16.67 6.41 0.75
C ASP A 209 16.88 5.91 -0.68
N LEU A 210 16.25 6.58 -1.67
CA LEU A 210 16.41 6.21 -3.08
C LEU A 210 17.81 6.52 -3.63
N LEU A 211 18.48 7.54 -3.12
CA LEU A 211 19.86 7.85 -3.50
C LEU A 211 20.83 6.73 -3.06
N ALA A 212 20.67 6.21 -1.85
CA ALA A 212 21.44 5.07 -1.37
C ALA A 212 21.22 3.82 -2.24
N ILE A 213 19.97 3.55 -2.62
CA ILE A 213 19.59 2.43 -3.49
C ILE A 213 20.15 2.61 -4.91
N ALA A 214 20.11 3.83 -5.45
CA ALA A 214 20.68 4.15 -6.76
C ALA A 214 22.19 3.92 -6.79
N ALA A 215 22.91 4.23 -5.70
CA ALA A 215 24.35 3.97 -5.59
C ALA A 215 24.67 2.45 -5.60
N GLU A 216 23.82 1.62 -4.98
CA GLU A 216 23.95 0.15 -5.04
C GLU A 216 23.70 -0.40 -6.46
N ASP A 217 22.79 0.21 -7.23
CA ASP A 217 22.44 -0.22 -8.60
C ASP A 217 23.54 0.13 -9.60
N LEU A 218 24.20 1.29 -9.41
CA LEU A 218 25.35 1.72 -10.23
C LEU A 218 26.64 0.93 -9.96
N GLY A 219 26.74 0.30 -8.80
CA GLY A 219 27.91 -0.49 -8.38
C GLY A 219 27.96 -1.91 -8.96
N LYS A 220 26.97 -2.29 -9.76
CA LYS A 220 26.86 -3.61 -10.42
C LYS A 220 27.11 -3.52 -11.91
#